data_0de42fe5cdc1bfe959c22c7b57384057
#
_entry.id   0de42fe5cdc1bfe959c22c7b57384057
#
_cell.length_a   1.000
_cell.length_b   1.000
_cell.length_c   1.000
_cell.angle_alpha   90.00
_cell.angle_beta   90.00
_cell.angle_gamma   90.00
#
_symmetry.space_group_name_H-M   'P 1'
#
loop_
_entity.id
_entity.type
_entity.pdbx_description
1 polymer ?
#
loop_
_entity_poly.entity_id
_entity_poly.type
_entity_poly.pdbx_seq_one_letter_code
_entity_poly.pdbx_strand_id
1 'polypeptide(L)'
;APVLLARYPYVRVSNIRTWRDYLYYKEDLQLFAGRRYSGQRNHIKKFRTQWPEAYFRPISAKGDAAAIERFWVDFAAEFPDTSSGALGELKLSQKMLAMPDKPWLLRGGMFHGDRLIALSLCEKCGETLIIHIEKALYSYTGIYPAMVQAEVEAFGDGCTYVNREDDAGDRGLRTSKLQYGPCKLATKYHFLPQNELLHHVKEIPELKTERLTLSALTEADIPAYNALVLDGERNRWWGYDYRTGLGDKPLTEDYFLD
;
A
#
# COMPACT_ATOMS: atom_id res chain seq x y z
N ALA A 1 -4.21 -9.37 -20.96
CA ALA A 1 -4.12 -8.16 -21.80
C ALA A 1 -4.61 -8.39 -23.23
N PRO A 2 -4.13 -9.40 -24.04
CA PRO A 2 -4.53 -9.53 -25.47
C PRO A 2 -6.04 -9.64 -25.68
N VAL A 3 -6.74 -10.41 -24.86
CA VAL A 3 -8.21 -10.61 -24.98
C VAL A 3 -8.97 -9.29 -24.76
N LEU A 4 -8.56 -8.49 -23.77
CA LEU A 4 -9.19 -7.19 -23.50
C LEU A 4 -8.91 -6.19 -24.62
N LEU A 5 -7.68 -6.14 -25.14
CA LEU A 5 -7.31 -5.26 -26.24
C LEU A 5 -8.03 -5.61 -27.55
N ALA A 6 -8.25 -6.90 -27.81
CA ALA A 6 -9.03 -7.34 -28.98
C ALA A 6 -10.49 -6.92 -28.86
N ARG A 7 -11.05 -6.91 -27.67
CA ARG A 7 -12.47 -6.53 -27.43
C ARG A 7 -12.68 -5.02 -27.31
N TYR A 8 -11.67 -4.29 -26.86
CA TYR A 8 -11.74 -2.85 -26.63
C TYR A 8 -10.56 -2.17 -27.33
N PRO A 9 -10.66 -1.89 -28.64
CA PRO A 9 -9.55 -1.34 -29.43
C PRO A 9 -9.11 0.06 -28.97
N TYR A 10 -10.02 0.82 -28.36
CA TYR A 10 -9.75 2.18 -27.86
C TYR A 10 -9.48 2.20 -26.37
N VAL A 11 -8.46 1.46 -25.94
CA VAL A 11 -8.04 1.38 -24.55
C VAL A 11 -6.58 1.79 -24.42
N ARG A 12 -6.31 2.76 -23.55
CA ARG A 12 -4.96 3.05 -23.10
C ARG A 12 -4.59 2.05 -21.99
N VAL A 13 -3.50 1.35 -22.19
CA VAL A 13 -2.95 0.43 -21.19
C VAL A 13 -1.72 1.07 -20.57
N SER A 14 -1.70 1.18 -19.27
CA SER A 14 -0.55 1.65 -18.50
C SER A 14 -0.15 0.66 -17.42
N ASN A 15 1.09 0.74 -16.99
CA ASN A 15 1.69 -0.08 -15.97
C ASN A 15 2.60 0.82 -15.12
N ILE A 16 2.17 1.11 -13.92
CA ILE A 16 2.85 2.03 -13.01
C ILE A 16 3.62 1.20 -12.00
N ARG A 17 4.91 1.54 -11.76
CA ARG A 17 5.80 0.82 -10.84
C ARG A 17 5.23 0.77 -9.42
N THR A 18 4.64 1.85 -8.95
CA THR A 18 4.10 1.99 -7.60
C THR A 18 2.90 1.10 -7.32
N TRP A 19 2.26 0.57 -8.36
CA TRP A 19 1.10 -0.34 -8.24
C TRP A 19 1.48 -1.82 -8.40
N ARG A 20 2.78 -2.16 -8.52
CA ARG A 20 3.20 -3.55 -8.62
C ARG A 20 3.20 -4.20 -7.25
N ASP A 21 2.55 -5.37 -7.16
CA ASP A 21 2.50 -6.12 -5.92
C ASP A 21 3.82 -6.81 -5.62
N TYR A 22 4.17 -6.84 -4.35
CA TYR A 22 5.32 -7.55 -3.83
C TYR A 22 4.95 -8.98 -3.50
N LEU A 23 5.46 -9.93 -4.29
CA LEU A 23 5.32 -11.37 -4.06
C LEU A 23 6.55 -11.91 -3.35
N TYR A 24 6.30 -12.80 -2.39
CA TYR A 24 7.32 -13.49 -1.62
C TYR A 24 7.06 -14.99 -1.69
N TYR A 25 8.10 -15.80 -1.56
CA TYR A 25 7.88 -17.20 -1.25
C TYR A 25 7.35 -17.33 0.18
N LYS A 26 6.30 -18.13 0.36
CA LYS A 26 5.70 -18.39 1.68
C LYS A 26 6.75 -18.85 2.69
N GLU A 27 7.59 -19.78 2.30
CA GLU A 27 8.65 -20.34 3.15
C GLU A 27 9.63 -19.28 3.66
N ASP A 28 9.99 -18.31 2.81
CA ASP A 28 10.87 -17.20 3.19
C ASP A 28 10.29 -16.38 4.34
N LEU A 29 8.98 -16.07 4.30
CA LEU A 29 8.32 -15.27 5.33
C LEU A 29 7.97 -16.10 6.58
N GLN A 30 7.73 -17.39 6.41
CA GLN A 30 7.47 -18.30 7.53
C GLN A 30 8.72 -18.56 8.36
N LEU A 31 9.88 -18.75 7.72
CA LEU A 31 11.11 -19.16 8.38
C LEU A 31 12.10 -18.00 8.62
N PHE A 32 12.07 -16.99 7.77
CA PHE A 32 13.10 -15.95 7.71
C PHE A 32 14.52 -16.53 7.72
N ALA A 33 14.75 -17.62 6.98
CA ALA A 33 16.01 -18.34 6.97
C ALA A 33 17.12 -17.57 6.23
N GLY A 34 18.37 -17.81 6.62
CA GLY A 34 19.53 -17.25 5.95
C GLY A 34 19.93 -15.85 6.41
N ARG A 35 21.08 -15.39 5.91
CA ARG A 35 21.72 -14.15 6.36
C ARG A 35 20.92 -12.90 6.00
N ARG A 36 20.25 -12.90 4.86
CA ARG A 36 19.46 -11.75 4.39
C ARG A 36 18.32 -11.34 5.34
N TYR A 37 17.80 -12.29 6.11
CA TYR A 37 16.71 -12.06 7.06
C TYR A 37 17.16 -11.89 8.51
N SER A 38 18.44 -11.63 8.75
CA SER A 38 18.97 -11.44 10.12
C SER A 38 18.28 -10.29 10.84
N GLY A 39 17.94 -9.21 10.11
CA GLY A 39 17.19 -8.06 10.65
C GLY A 39 15.81 -8.47 11.15
N GLN A 40 15.03 -9.18 10.32
CA GLN A 40 13.69 -9.65 10.69
C GLN A 40 13.74 -10.57 11.90
N ARG A 41 14.65 -11.55 11.91
CA ARG A 41 14.84 -12.43 13.09
C ARG A 41 15.21 -11.66 14.35
N ASN A 42 16.06 -10.64 14.25
CA ASN A 42 16.42 -9.81 15.41
C ASN A 42 15.21 -9.03 15.93
N HIS A 43 14.39 -8.47 15.05
CA HIS A 43 13.13 -7.80 15.43
C HIS A 43 12.16 -8.78 16.10
N ILE A 44 11.96 -9.97 15.53
CA ILE A 44 11.10 -11.02 16.11
C ILE A 44 11.63 -11.46 17.48
N LYS A 45 12.94 -11.69 17.58
CA LYS A 45 13.56 -12.04 18.86
C LYS A 45 13.35 -10.97 19.92
N LYS A 46 13.57 -9.69 19.54
CA LYS A 46 13.35 -8.55 20.46
C LYS A 46 11.89 -8.51 20.90
N PHE A 47 10.94 -8.62 19.98
CA PHE A 47 9.51 -8.66 20.29
C PHE A 47 9.18 -9.79 21.27
N ARG A 48 9.56 -11.03 20.95
CA ARG A 48 9.27 -12.20 21.79
C ARG A 48 9.97 -12.16 23.17
N THR A 49 11.13 -11.50 23.26
CA THR A 49 11.83 -11.31 24.55
C THR A 49 11.12 -10.28 25.41
N GLN A 50 10.62 -9.22 24.82
CA GLN A 50 9.98 -8.12 25.54
C GLN A 50 8.52 -8.45 25.92
N TRP A 51 7.85 -9.23 25.07
CA TRP A 51 6.44 -9.64 25.26
C TRP A 51 6.29 -11.16 25.06
N PRO A 52 6.82 -11.99 25.96
CA PRO A 52 6.86 -13.44 25.80
C PRO A 52 5.48 -14.08 25.81
N GLU A 53 4.49 -13.42 26.40
CA GLU A 53 3.10 -13.91 26.47
C GLU A 53 2.26 -13.47 25.27
N ALA A 54 2.85 -12.72 24.31
CA ALA A 54 2.13 -12.35 23.10
C ALA A 54 1.90 -13.58 22.22
N TYR A 55 0.68 -13.72 21.73
CA TYR A 55 0.26 -14.85 20.91
C TYR A 55 -0.61 -14.39 19.74
N PHE A 56 -0.60 -15.16 18.67
CA PHE A 56 -1.42 -14.95 17.49
C PHE A 56 -2.56 -15.98 17.43
N ARG A 57 -3.73 -15.54 17.02
CA ARG A 57 -4.86 -16.41 16.68
C ARG A 57 -5.74 -15.81 15.59
N PRO A 58 -6.50 -16.65 14.88
CA PRO A 58 -7.63 -16.16 14.08
C PRO A 58 -8.64 -15.40 14.93
N ILE A 59 -9.23 -14.35 14.36
CA ILE A 59 -10.28 -13.55 14.96
C ILE A 59 -11.51 -13.48 14.04
N SER A 60 -12.67 -13.19 14.61
CA SER A 60 -13.91 -13.00 13.84
C SER A 60 -14.47 -11.59 14.04
N ALA A 61 -15.15 -11.07 13.01
CA ALA A 61 -15.72 -9.72 13.07
C ALA A 61 -16.72 -9.56 14.23
N LYS A 62 -17.50 -10.59 14.52
CA LYS A 62 -18.52 -10.57 15.59
C LYS A 62 -17.95 -10.96 16.96
N GLY A 63 -17.19 -12.06 17.01
CA GLY A 63 -16.68 -12.60 18.27
C GLY A 63 -15.64 -11.70 18.93
N ASP A 64 -14.85 -11.00 18.13
CA ASP A 64 -13.77 -10.13 18.60
C ASP A 64 -14.08 -8.64 18.44
N ALA A 65 -15.34 -8.27 18.17
CA ALA A 65 -15.75 -6.90 17.87
C ALA A 65 -15.23 -5.88 18.89
N ALA A 66 -15.38 -6.16 20.18
CA ALA A 66 -14.93 -5.27 21.26
C ALA A 66 -13.40 -5.10 21.29
N ALA A 67 -12.64 -6.17 21.02
CA ALA A 67 -11.18 -6.11 20.93
C ALA A 67 -10.73 -5.30 19.71
N ILE A 68 -11.38 -5.50 18.56
CA ILE A 68 -11.12 -4.77 17.32
C ILE A 68 -11.44 -3.27 17.49
N GLU A 69 -12.57 -2.94 18.12
CA GLU A 69 -12.94 -1.55 18.40
C GLU A 69 -11.93 -0.85 19.31
N ARG A 70 -11.53 -1.51 20.39
CA ARG A 70 -10.50 -1.00 21.31
C ARG A 70 -9.16 -0.82 20.59
N PHE A 71 -8.77 -1.79 19.74
CA PHE A 71 -7.55 -1.68 18.94
C PHE A 71 -7.54 -0.42 18.09
N TRP A 72 -8.64 -0.08 17.43
CA TRP A 72 -8.71 1.12 16.61
C TRP A 72 -8.59 2.41 17.40
N VAL A 73 -9.11 2.44 18.63
CA VAL A 73 -8.91 3.59 19.55
C VAL A 73 -7.44 3.73 19.91
N ASP A 74 -6.82 2.63 20.33
CA ASP A 74 -5.40 2.60 20.71
C ASP A 74 -4.51 2.95 19.52
N PHE A 75 -4.81 2.39 18.33
CA PHE A 75 -4.06 2.66 17.10
C PHE A 75 -4.15 4.13 16.71
N ALA A 76 -5.32 4.73 16.76
CA ALA A 76 -5.50 6.15 16.45
C ALA A 76 -4.72 7.06 17.40
N ALA A 77 -4.58 6.69 18.68
CA ALA A 77 -3.80 7.43 19.65
C ALA A 77 -2.27 7.37 19.38
N GLU A 78 -1.79 6.29 18.79
CA GLU A 78 -0.37 6.10 18.43
C GLU A 78 -0.07 6.47 16.96
N PHE A 79 -1.10 6.68 16.12
CA PHE A 79 -0.95 6.83 14.67
C PHE A 79 -0.37 8.21 14.33
N PRO A 80 0.86 8.27 13.78
CA PRO A 80 1.58 9.53 13.58
C PRO A 80 1.13 10.30 12.34
N ASP A 81 0.52 9.62 11.35
CA ASP A 81 0.15 10.21 10.06
C ASP A 81 -1.31 10.64 10.02
N THR A 82 -1.51 11.94 9.87
CA THR A 82 -2.84 12.57 9.78
C THR A 82 -3.18 13.04 8.36
N SER A 83 -2.41 12.65 7.36
CA SER A 83 -2.71 12.98 5.96
C SER A 83 -4.07 12.41 5.53
N SER A 84 -4.70 13.05 4.55
CA SER A 84 -6.01 12.62 4.05
C SER A 84 -5.98 11.20 3.47
N GLY A 85 -4.85 10.81 2.85
CA GLY A 85 -4.62 9.46 2.32
C GLY A 85 -4.57 8.41 3.43
N ALA A 86 -3.75 8.65 4.46
CA ALA A 86 -3.62 7.75 5.60
C ALA A 86 -4.92 7.58 6.38
N LEU A 87 -5.66 8.67 6.60
CA LEU A 87 -6.98 8.61 7.24
C LEU A 87 -8.03 7.90 6.37
N GLY A 88 -7.94 8.05 5.04
CA GLY A 88 -8.79 7.31 4.09
C GLY A 88 -8.54 5.81 4.14
N GLU A 89 -7.28 5.39 4.13
CA GLU A 89 -6.86 4.00 4.28
C GLU A 89 -7.32 3.42 5.62
N LEU A 90 -7.18 4.18 6.71
CA LEU A 90 -7.63 3.76 8.04
C LEU A 90 -9.14 3.46 8.06
N LYS A 91 -9.96 4.38 7.52
CA LYS A 91 -11.41 4.19 7.42
C LYS A 91 -11.79 2.98 6.56
N LEU A 92 -11.08 2.76 5.46
CA LEU A 92 -11.29 1.58 4.61
C LEU A 92 -10.94 0.31 5.36
N SER A 93 -9.80 0.26 6.05
CA SER A 93 -9.36 -0.87 6.87
C SER A 93 -10.39 -1.23 7.95
N GLN A 94 -10.94 -0.23 8.64
CA GLN A 94 -12.01 -0.43 9.62
C GLN A 94 -13.26 -1.06 9.00
N LYS A 95 -13.70 -0.55 7.84
CA LYS A 95 -14.85 -1.10 7.10
C LYS A 95 -14.63 -2.55 6.66
N MET A 96 -13.44 -2.86 6.13
CA MET A 96 -13.12 -4.21 5.67
C MET A 96 -13.07 -5.21 6.83
N LEU A 97 -12.53 -4.81 7.98
CA LEU A 97 -12.50 -5.67 9.18
C LEU A 97 -13.87 -5.89 9.81
N ALA A 98 -14.78 -4.94 9.67
CA ALA A 98 -16.16 -5.05 10.13
C ALA A 98 -17.08 -5.85 9.17
N MET A 99 -16.62 -6.24 7.99
CA MET A 99 -17.39 -7.06 7.06
C MET A 99 -17.80 -8.40 7.75
N PRO A 100 -18.98 -8.95 7.42
CA PRO A 100 -19.36 -10.27 7.93
C PRO A 100 -18.31 -11.34 7.63
N ASP A 101 -18.20 -12.31 8.53
CA ASP A 101 -17.26 -13.43 8.35
C ASP A 101 -17.61 -14.22 7.08
N LYS A 102 -16.59 -14.48 6.28
CA LYS A 102 -16.65 -15.24 5.03
C LYS A 102 -15.55 -16.30 5.04
N PRO A 103 -15.76 -17.48 4.46
CA PRO A 103 -14.76 -18.54 4.45
C PRO A 103 -13.42 -18.16 3.79
N TRP A 104 -13.47 -17.24 2.83
CA TRP A 104 -12.29 -16.76 2.09
C TRP A 104 -11.61 -15.56 2.77
N LEU A 105 -12.28 -14.90 3.73
CA LEU A 105 -11.79 -13.70 4.40
C LEU A 105 -11.19 -14.09 5.76
N LEU A 106 -9.87 -14.15 5.80
CA LEU A 106 -9.09 -14.59 6.96
C LEU A 106 -8.67 -13.37 7.79
N ARG A 107 -8.97 -13.40 9.07
CA ARG A 107 -8.58 -12.34 10.00
C ARG A 107 -7.65 -12.92 11.06
N GLY A 108 -6.53 -12.22 11.28
CA GLY A 108 -5.57 -12.55 12.32
C GLY A 108 -5.46 -11.47 13.39
N GLY A 109 -5.25 -11.86 14.62
CA GLY A 109 -4.97 -10.94 15.72
C GLY A 109 -3.78 -11.40 16.53
N MET A 110 -2.86 -10.47 16.84
CA MET A 110 -1.81 -10.65 17.82
C MET A 110 -2.29 -10.04 19.13
N PHE A 111 -2.22 -10.80 20.21
CA PHE A 111 -2.69 -10.41 21.54
C PHE A 111 -1.53 -10.38 22.53
N HIS A 112 -1.62 -9.47 23.50
CA HIS A 112 -0.81 -9.47 24.71
C HIS A 112 -1.76 -9.43 25.90
N GLY A 113 -1.90 -10.55 26.60
CA GLY A 113 -3.05 -10.79 27.47
C GLY A 113 -4.35 -10.71 26.67
N ASP A 114 -5.31 -9.92 27.15
CA ASP A 114 -6.60 -9.69 26.46
C ASP A 114 -6.57 -8.52 25.46
N ARG A 115 -5.43 -7.82 25.35
CA ARG A 115 -5.30 -6.67 24.47
C ARG A 115 -4.89 -7.11 23.06
N LEU A 116 -5.70 -6.76 22.06
CA LEU A 116 -5.33 -6.88 20.66
C LEU A 116 -4.29 -5.79 20.31
N ILE A 117 -3.10 -6.20 19.91
CA ILE A 117 -1.95 -5.31 19.67
C ILE A 117 -1.55 -5.21 18.18
N ALA A 118 -2.00 -6.16 17.37
CA ALA A 118 -1.93 -6.08 15.93
C ALA A 118 -3.05 -6.91 15.30
N LEU A 119 -3.43 -6.55 14.07
CA LEU A 119 -4.43 -7.27 13.31
C LEU A 119 -4.05 -7.32 11.83
N SER A 120 -4.55 -8.36 11.16
CA SER A 120 -4.42 -8.54 9.72
C SER A 120 -5.71 -9.00 9.08
N LEU A 121 -5.83 -8.72 7.78
CA LEU A 121 -6.89 -9.20 6.93
C LEU A 121 -6.27 -9.82 5.69
N CYS A 122 -6.56 -11.08 5.46
CA CYS A 122 -5.99 -11.86 4.38
C CYS A 122 -7.07 -12.59 3.59
N GLU A 123 -6.72 -13.06 2.38
CA GLU A 123 -7.50 -14.02 1.62
C GLU A 123 -6.60 -15.03 0.91
N LYS A 124 -7.16 -16.19 0.58
CA LYS A 124 -6.49 -17.17 -0.29
C LYS A 124 -7.03 -17.06 -1.70
N CYS A 125 -6.13 -16.90 -2.66
CA CYS A 125 -6.44 -16.90 -4.08
C CYS A 125 -5.51 -17.91 -4.79
N GLY A 126 -6.04 -19.10 -5.12
CA GLY A 126 -5.23 -20.20 -5.63
C GLY A 126 -4.12 -20.59 -4.66
N GLU A 127 -2.88 -20.59 -5.11
CA GLU A 127 -1.69 -20.87 -4.30
C GLU A 127 -1.06 -19.62 -3.64
N THR A 128 -1.80 -18.51 -3.56
CA THR A 128 -1.29 -17.26 -3.01
C THR A 128 -2.12 -16.82 -1.80
N LEU A 129 -1.47 -16.55 -0.70
CA LEU A 129 -2.03 -15.80 0.42
C LEU A 129 -1.86 -14.31 0.14
N ILE A 130 -2.96 -13.57 0.05
CA ILE A 130 -2.95 -12.11 -0.14
C ILE A 130 -3.19 -11.47 1.22
N ILE A 131 -2.31 -10.56 1.60
CA ILE A 131 -2.40 -9.79 2.84
C ILE A 131 -2.81 -8.36 2.47
N HIS A 132 -4.07 -8.03 2.73
CA HIS A 132 -4.65 -6.72 2.41
C HIS A 132 -4.36 -5.66 3.47
N ILE A 133 -4.39 -6.08 4.74
CA ILE A 133 -4.25 -5.16 5.87
C ILE A 133 -3.31 -5.78 6.90
N GLU A 134 -2.34 -4.99 7.33
CA GLU A 134 -1.50 -5.25 8.50
C GLU A 134 -1.42 -3.94 9.29
N LYS A 135 -1.95 -3.93 10.49
CA LYS A 135 -1.88 -2.79 11.41
C LYS A 135 -1.43 -3.27 12.79
N ALA A 136 -0.51 -2.53 13.40
CA ALA A 136 0.02 -2.85 14.73
C ALA A 136 0.27 -1.59 15.53
N LEU A 137 0.17 -1.69 16.84
CA LEU A 137 0.50 -0.61 17.76
C LEU A 137 2.01 -0.33 17.71
N TYR A 138 2.39 0.91 17.51
CA TYR A 138 3.79 1.34 17.34
C TYR A 138 4.64 1.13 18.58
N SER A 139 4.00 1.12 19.76
CA SER A 139 4.64 0.85 21.05
C SER A 139 5.24 -0.57 21.15
N TYR A 140 4.78 -1.52 20.33
CA TYR A 140 5.29 -2.90 20.31
C TYR A 140 6.41 -3.09 19.28
N THR A 141 7.61 -2.70 19.63
CA THR A 141 8.77 -2.79 18.73
C THR A 141 9.02 -4.19 18.20
N GLY A 142 9.12 -4.37 16.88
CA GLY A 142 9.38 -5.66 16.23
C GLY A 142 8.14 -6.50 15.96
N ILE A 143 6.94 -5.97 16.21
CA ILE A 143 5.68 -6.68 16.03
C ILE A 143 5.37 -7.02 14.57
N TYR A 144 5.67 -6.14 13.59
CA TYR A 144 5.35 -6.38 12.18
C TYR A 144 5.97 -7.68 11.62
N PRO A 145 7.29 -7.93 11.72
CA PRO A 145 7.84 -9.21 11.25
C PRO A 145 7.37 -10.41 12.07
N ALA A 146 7.04 -10.23 13.37
CA ALA A 146 6.46 -11.30 14.17
C ALA A 146 5.04 -11.64 13.72
N MET A 147 4.25 -10.64 13.34
CA MET A 147 2.90 -10.81 12.81
C MET A 147 2.92 -11.47 11.43
N VAL A 148 3.77 -10.98 10.50
CA VAL A 148 3.94 -11.60 9.19
C VAL A 148 4.26 -13.08 9.30
N GLN A 149 5.19 -13.46 10.19
CA GLN A 149 5.53 -14.86 10.43
C GLN A 149 4.31 -15.66 10.91
N ALA A 150 3.60 -15.13 11.90
CA ALA A 150 2.48 -15.81 12.55
C ALA A 150 1.27 -15.97 11.60
N GLU A 151 0.92 -14.94 10.84
CA GLU A 151 -0.20 -15.01 9.89
C GLU A 151 0.10 -15.93 8.70
N VAL A 152 1.34 -15.95 8.21
CA VAL A 152 1.77 -16.87 7.15
C VAL A 152 1.78 -18.31 7.66
N GLU A 153 2.17 -18.55 8.91
CA GLU A 153 2.08 -19.86 9.56
C GLU A 153 0.63 -20.31 9.72
N ALA A 154 -0.25 -19.42 10.18
CA ALA A 154 -1.65 -19.74 10.45
C ALA A 154 -2.51 -19.89 9.19
N PHE A 155 -2.25 -19.09 8.15
CA PHE A 155 -3.12 -18.97 6.98
C PHE A 155 -2.49 -19.46 5.68
N GLY A 156 -1.18 -19.65 5.64
CA GLY A 156 -0.43 -19.97 4.41
C GLY A 156 -0.46 -21.45 4.02
N ASP A 157 -1.22 -22.32 4.68
CA ASP A 157 -1.31 -23.72 4.29
C ASP A 157 -1.84 -23.86 2.86
N GLY A 158 -1.18 -24.70 2.05
CA GLY A 158 -1.48 -24.87 0.60
C GLY A 158 -1.03 -23.70 -0.30
N CYS A 159 -0.41 -22.64 0.25
CA CYS A 159 0.12 -21.54 -0.54
C CYS A 159 1.61 -21.71 -0.85
N THR A 160 2.02 -21.31 -2.05
CA THR A 160 3.41 -21.18 -2.49
C THR A 160 3.90 -19.74 -2.28
N TYR A 161 3.01 -18.78 -2.49
CA TYR A 161 3.31 -17.35 -2.48
C TYR A 161 2.53 -16.59 -1.42
N VAL A 162 3.12 -15.48 -1.00
CA VAL A 162 2.46 -14.43 -0.22
C VAL A 162 2.52 -13.14 -1.02
N ASN A 163 1.38 -12.52 -1.25
CA ASN A 163 1.26 -11.20 -1.86
C ASN A 163 0.96 -10.17 -0.77
N ARG A 164 1.83 -9.17 -0.60
CA ARG A 164 1.64 -8.09 0.36
C ARG A 164 1.30 -6.76 -0.33
N GLU A 165 0.67 -6.84 -1.50
CA GLU A 165 0.23 -5.72 -2.33
C GLU A 165 1.35 -4.73 -2.69
N ASP A 166 0.99 -3.56 -3.19
CA ASP A 166 1.93 -2.55 -3.67
C ASP A 166 2.42 -1.59 -2.57
N ASP A 167 3.25 -0.61 -2.94
CA ASP A 167 3.78 0.40 -2.02
C ASP A 167 3.08 1.77 -2.14
N ALA A 168 2.07 1.88 -2.99
CA ALA A 168 1.29 3.10 -3.25
C ALA A 168 2.16 4.37 -3.51
N GLY A 169 3.44 4.19 -3.89
CA GLY A 169 4.41 5.27 -4.06
C GLY A 169 5.11 5.73 -2.78
N ASP A 170 4.75 5.20 -1.61
CA ASP A 170 5.41 5.54 -0.36
C ASP A 170 6.82 4.93 -0.28
N ARG A 171 7.83 5.78 -0.08
CA ARG A 171 9.26 5.37 -0.03
C ARG A 171 9.59 4.54 1.21
N GLY A 172 8.98 4.83 2.34
CA GLY A 172 9.17 4.08 3.59
C GLY A 172 8.61 2.67 3.47
N LEU A 173 7.37 2.55 2.96
CA LEU A 173 6.71 1.29 2.71
C LEU A 173 7.47 0.47 1.65
N ARG A 174 7.93 1.11 0.56
CA ARG A 174 8.80 0.48 -0.46
C ARG A 174 10.05 -0.12 0.17
N THR A 175 10.78 0.67 0.96
CA THR A 175 11.99 0.21 1.63
C THR A 175 11.69 -0.97 2.55
N SER A 176 10.65 -0.87 3.35
CA SER A 176 10.21 -1.95 4.23
C SER A 176 9.90 -3.23 3.44
N LYS A 177 9.07 -3.15 2.39
CA LYS A 177 8.69 -4.31 1.57
C LYS A 177 9.90 -4.97 0.89
N LEU A 178 10.85 -4.18 0.38
CA LEU A 178 12.08 -4.69 -0.23
C LEU A 178 12.98 -5.43 0.77
N GLN A 179 13.02 -5.03 2.03
CA GLN A 179 13.79 -5.71 3.08
C GLN A 179 13.31 -7.13 3.37
N TYR A 180 12.07 -7.47 3.02
CA TYR A 180 11.54 -8.83 3.10
C TYR A 180 11.94 -9.70 1.89
N GLY A 181 12.73 -9.17 0.94
CA GLY A 181 13.28 -9.93 -0.18
C GLY A 181 12.23 -10.53 -1.12
N PRO A 182 11.41 -9.70 -1.78
CA PRO A 182 10.38 -10.22 -2.69
C PRO A 182 11.02 -11.04 -3.82
N CYS A 183 10.42 -12.16 -4.16
CA CYS A 183 10.84 -13.00 -5.28
C CYS A 183 10.41 -12.40 -6.62
N LYS A 184 9.36 -11.59 -6.63
CA LYS A 184 8.82 -10.97 -7.85
C LYS A 184 8.02 -9.71 -7.51
N LEU A 185 8.03 -8.76 -8.45
CA LEU A 185 7.05 -7.66 -8.49
C LEU A 185 6.01 -7.99 -9.55
N ALA A 186 4.79 -8.32 -9.11
CA ALA A 186 3.69 -8.65 -10.01
C ALA A 186 3.16 -7.38 -10.68
N THR A 187 3.16 -7.40 -12.00
CA THR A 187 2.71 -6.26 -12.79
C THR A 187 1.20 -6.16 -12.80
N LYS A 188 0.67 -5.02 -12.41
CA LYS A 188 -0.73 -4.64 -12.62
C LYS A 188 -0.85 -3.75 -13.85
N TYR A 189 -1.92 -3.97 -14.62
CA TYR A 189 -2.22 -3.17 -15.80
C TYR A 189 -3.49 -2.37 -15.57
N HIS A 190 -3.41 -1.10 -15.83
CA HIS A 190 -4.54 -0.20 -15.81
C HIS A 190 -5.08 -0.02 -17.23
N PHE A 191 -6.35 -0.35 -17.42
CA PHE A 191 -7.05 -0.23 -18.70
C PHE A 191 -7.99 0.97 -18.63
N LEU A 192 -7.67 2.02 -19.36
CA LEU A 192 -8.49 3.22 -19.46
C LEU A 192 -9.20 3.22 -20.79
N PRO A 193 -10.54 3.03 -20.82
CA PRO A 193 -11.30 3.23 -22.03
C PRO A 193 -11.12 4.67 -22.52
N GLN A 194 -10.83 4.82 -23.79
CA GLN A 194 -10.69 6.13 -24.44
C GLN A 194 -11.82 6.35 -25.43
N ASN A 195 -12.18 7.60 -25.63
CA ASN A 195 -13.05 7.96 -26.75
C ASN A 195 -12.30 7.66 -28.05
N GLU A 196 -13.02 7.17 -29.07
CA GLU A 196 -12.47 6.86 -30.38
C GLU A 196 -11.70 8.05 -30.99
N LEU A 197 -12.23 9.25 -30.86
CA LEU A 197 -11.57 10.47 -31.33
C LEU A 197 -10.22 10.69 -30.63
N LEU A 198 -10.16 10.50 -29.31
CA LEU A 198 -8.92 10.66 -28.54
C LEU A 198 -7.89 9.59 -28.88
N HIS A 199 -8.33 8.37 -29.23
CA HIS A 199 -7.42 7.30 -29.64
C HIS A 199 -6.68 7.62 -30.93
N HIS A 200 -7.30 8.38 -31.85
CA HIS A 200 -6.71 8.80 -33.11
C HIS A 200 -5.88 10.07 -33.00
N VAL A 201 -5.96 10.81 -31.90
CA VAL A 201 -5.08 11.96 -31.65
C VAL A 201 -3.68 11.46 -31.32
N LYS A 202 -2.78 11.55 -32.27
CA LYS A 202 -1.37 11.14 -32.13
C LYS A 202 -0.51 12.23 -31.53
N GLU A 203 -0.90 13.46 -31.72
CA GLU A 203 -0.20 14.64 -31.21
C GLU A 203 -1.22 15.55 -30.52
N ILE A 204 -0.82 16.13 -29.40
CA ILE A 204 -1.65 17.13 -28.72
C ILE A 204 -1.61 18.40 -29.54
N PRO A 205 -2.75 18.84 -30.08
CA PRO A 205 -2.77 20.03 -30.91
C PRO A 205 -2.50 21.28 -30.08
N GLU A 206 -1.77 22.22 -30.64
CA GLU A 206 -1.70 23.56 -30.10
C GLU A 206 -3.02 24.30 -30.39
N LEU A 207 -3.68 24.78 -29.34
CA LEU A 207 -4.91 25.55 -29.44
C LEU A 207 -4.63 27.01 -29.12
N LYS A 208 -5.02 27.91 -30.00
CA LYS A 208 -4.84 29.34 -29.81
C LYS A 208 -6.18 30.05 -29.68
N THR A 209 -6.25 30.93 -28.72
CA THR A 209 -7.31 31.91 -28.55
C THR A 209 -6.70 33.31 -28.63
N GLU A 210 -7.51 34.36 -28.58
CA GLU A 210 -7.00 35.74 -28.55
C GLU A 210 -6.05 36.03 -27.38
N ARG A 211 -6.14 35.26 -26.27
CA ARG A 211 -5.42 35.53 -25.05
C ARG A 211 -4.52 34.39 -24.56
N LEU A 212 -4.72 33.16 -25.06
CA LEU A 212 -4.08 31.95 -24.53
C LEU A 212 -3.61 31.06 -25.67
N THR A 213 -2.46 30.44 -25.43
CA THR A 213 -2.01 29.29 -26.20
C THR A 213 -2.00 28.10 -25.28
N LEU A 214 -2.67 26.99 -25.64
CA LEU A 214 -2.67 25.74 -24.97
C LEU A 214 -1.81 24.77 -25.77
N SER A 215 -0.73 24.29 -25.20
CA SER A 215 0.20 23.36 -25.82
C SER A 215 0.51 22.19 -24.89
N ALA A 216 1.07 21.12 -25.42
CA ALA A 216 1.62 20.05 -24.60
C ALA A 216 2.76 20.60 -23.74
N LEU A 217 2.84 20.13 -22.48
CA LEU A 217 3.99 20.40 -21.62
C LEU A 217 5.23 19.68 -22.16
N THR A 218 6.37 20.34 -22.07
CA THR A 218 7.68 19.84 -22.46
C THR A 218 8.63 19.94 -21.27
N GLU A 219 9.80 19.30 -21.36
CA GLU A 219 10.85 19.43 -20.33
C GLU A 219 11.27 20.89 -20.09
N ALA A 220 11.19 21.74 -21.11
CA ALA A 220 11.49 23.17 -20.98
C ALA A 220 10.51 23.92 -20.06
N ASP A 221 9.32 23.38 -19.85
CA ASP A 221 8.28 24.00 -19.01
C ASP A 221 8.41 23.62 -17.52
N ILE A 222 9.26 22.65 -17.18
CA ILE A 222 9.45 22.15 -15.79
C ILE A 222 9.75 23.28 -14.80
N PRO A 223 10.66 24.23 -15.06
CA PRO A 223 10.94 25.31 -14.12
C PRO A 223 9.71 26.22 -13.87
N ALA A 224 8.95 26.52 -14.91
CA ALA A 224 7.74 27.34 -14.78
C ALA A 224 6.62 26.58 -14.07
N TYR A 225 6.48 25.29 -14.34
CA TYR A 225 5.54 24.41 -13.68
C TYR A 225 5.88 24.27 -12.18
N ASN A 226 7.15 24.06 -11.82
CA ASN A 226 7.62 24.03 -10.44
C ASN A 226 7.30 25.34 -9.70
N ALA A 227 7.56 26.48 -10.33
CA ALA A 227 7.24 27.78 -9.74
C ALA A 227 5.73 27.93 -9.47
N LEU A 228 4.90 27.43 -10.39
CA LEU A 228 3.45 27.44 -10.28
C LEU A 228 2.96 26.53 -9.12
N VAL A 229 3.49 25.32 -9.04
CA VAL A 229 3.11 24.31 -8.05
C VAL A 229 3.53 24.73 -6.64
N LEU A 230 4.64 25.45 -6.50
CA LEU A 230 5.15 25.95 -5.22
C LEU A 230 4.56 27.29 -4.79
N ASP A 231 3.75 27.94 -5.64
CA ASP A 231 3.08 29.20 -5.32
C ASP A 231 1.91 28.99 -4.34
N GLY A 232 2.15 29.32 -3.06
CA GLY A 232 1.18 29.12 -2.00
C GLY A 232 -0.09 29.97 -2.11
N GLU A 233 -0.04 31.13 -2.74
CA GLU A 233 -1.21 31.97 -2.97
C GLU A 233 -2.15 31.31 -4.00
N ARG A 234 -1.60 30.72 -5.05
CA ARG A 234 -2.36 30.05 -6.10
C ARG A 234 -2.87 28.70 -5.64
N ASN A 235 -2.05 27.90 -4.93
CA ASN A 235 -2.41 26.58 -4.43
C ASN A 235 -3.59 26.61 -3.46
N ARG A 236 -3.81 27.70 -2.75
CA ARG A 236 -5.00 27.93 -1.92
C ARG A 236 -6.31 27.70 -2.68
N TRP A 237 -6.36 28.03 -3.96
CA TRP A 237 -7.55 27.91 -4.81
C TRP A 237 -7.63 26.58 -5.56
N TRP A 238 -6.52 25.83 -5.60
CA TRP A 238 -6.42 24.58 -6.32
C TRP A 238 -6.94 23.38 -5.54
N GLY A 239 -7.17 23.53 -4.22
CA GLY A 239 -7.68 22.48 -3.33
C GLY A 239 -6.63 21.47 -2.85
N TYR A 240 -5.37 21.61 -3.28
CA TYR A 240 -4.25 20.79 -2.84
C TYR A 240 -2.98 21.63 -2.75
N ASP A 241 -2.29 21.57 -1.63
CA ASP A 241 -1.00 22.25 -1.44
C ASP A 241 0.14 21.21 -1.49
N TYR A 242 0.84 21.18 -2.60
CA TYR A 242 1.98 20.28 -2.82
C TYR A 242 3.12 20.50 -1.81
N ARG A 243 3.22 21.66 -1.20
CA ARG A 243 4.23 21.96 -0.17
C ARG A 243 4.05 21.13 1.10
N THR A 244 2.82 20.70 1.41
CA THR A 244 2.55 19.86 2.58
C THR A 244 3.23 18.48 2.53
N GLY A 245 3.51 17.97 1.32
CA GLY A 245 4.21 16.70 1.13
C GLY A 245 5.72 16.83 0.89
N LEU A 246 6.16 18.00 0.41
CA LEU A 246 7.55 18.22 -0.02
C LEU A 246 8.37 19.07 0.96
N GLY A 247 7.71 19.79 1.89
CA GLY A 247 8.35 20.82 2.68
C GLY A 247 8.96 21.90 1.78
N ASP A 248 10.14 22.42 2.15
CA ASP A 248 10.88 23.41 1.33
C ASP A 248 11.71 22.79 0.22
N LYS A 249 11.56 21.50 -0.08
CA LYS A 249 12.31 20.83 -1.14
C LYS A 249 11.72 21.18 -2.50
N PRO A 250 12.54 21.58 -3.48
CA PRO A 250 12.07 21.76 -4.84
C PRO A 250 11.59 20.41 -5.41
N LEU A 251 10.54 20.44 -6.22
CA LEU A 251 10.17 19.31 -7.05
C LEU A 251 11.35 19.00 -7.97
N THR A 252 11.87 17.78 -7.87
CA THR A 252 12.93 17.30 -8.75
C THR A 252 12.31 16.77 -10.05
N GLU A 253 13.12 16.69 -11.12
CA GLU A 253 12.70 16.11 -12.41
C GLU A 253 12.10 14.70 -12.22
N ASP A 254 12.62 13.91 -11.28
CA ASP A 254 12.13 12.57 -10.94
C ASP A 254 10.65 12.53 -10.49
N TYR A 255 10.11 13.65 -10.01
CA TYR A 255 8.69 13.73 -9.61
C TYR A 255 7.74 13.65 -10.81
N PHE A 256 8.18 14.07 -11.98
CA PHE A 256 7.39 14.11 -13.22
C PHE A 256 7.64 12.91 -14.13
N LEU A 257 8.67 12.12 -13.86
CA LEU A 257 9.08 10.96 -14.67
C LEU A 257 8.59 9.62 -14.11
N ASP A 258 8.08 9.58 -12.87
CA ASP A 258 7.46 8.43 -12.23
C ASP A 258 5.93 8.44 -12.40
#